data_b56fc2ca41b8a0c8995a0406f83b7c58
#
_entry.id   b56fc2ca41b8a0c8995a0406f83b7c58
#
_cell.length_a   1.000
_cell.length_b   1.000
_cell.length_c   1.000
_cell.angle_alpha   90.00
_cell.angle_beta   90.00
_cell.angle_gamma   90.00
#
_symmetry.space_group_name_H-M   'P 1'
#
loop_
_entity.id
_entity.type
_entity.pdbx_description
1 polymer ?
#
loop_
_entity_poly.entity_id
_entity_poly.type
_entity_poly.pdbx_seq_one_letter_code
_entity_poly.pdbx_strand_id
1 'polypeptide(L)'
;MIKKFKYSLVKFLEKIPWLQMQVYNNLIFFKFLLPQDKDYLALKKLFKNNEKGTFVDIGGNIGLSTLSFREIGFKENEILIFEPDKFLIKNYLLKIKKNYKNIKIFPIGLSNRKEIKTLYQANYKNISIHLNNSFSKNYILEKIKNNYPKIYKEFIYKQKKYRLDKFDNINYKKRISFIKIDVEGFDHLVIKGMQNFLKKNNPIFLIEFNKSNFYKIWKILDTKYNCFSYDIDKNNFRRFSNNKIEKLIKGKIYDKRYNKNSINLFLIPQNYKMI
;
A
#
# COMPACT_ATOMS: atom_id res chain seq x y z
N MET A 1 9.64 -24.82 -5.19
CA MET A 1 10.39 -24.77 -3.92
C MET A 1 10.87 -23.35 -3.58
N ILE A 2 11.60 -22.64 -4.43
CA ILE A 2 12.16 -21.28 -4.21
C ILE A 2 11.09 -20.24 -3.82
N LYS A 3 9.91 -20.23 -4.47
CA LYS A 3 8.83 -19.27 -4.15
C LYS A 3 8.27 -19.44 -2.73
N LYS A 4 8.08 -20.68 -2.25
CA LYS A 4 7.61 -20.93 -0.87
C LYS A 4 8.64 -20.48 0.16
N PHE A 5 9.92 -20.77 -0.08
CA PHE A 5 11.03 -20.36 0.78
C PHE A 5 11.10 -18.82 0.93
N LYS A 6 11.05 -18.09 -0.18
CA LYS A 6 11.04 -16.62 -0.19
C LYS A 6 9.98 -16.03 0.74
N TYR A 7 8.74 -16.49 0.62
CA TYR A 7 7.64 -15.93 1.42
C TYR A 7 7.68 -16.38 2.88
N SER A 8 8.26 -17.56 3.16
CA SER A 8 8.53 -17.98 4.53
C SER A 8 9.62 -17.12 5.17
N LEU A 9 10.65 -16.74 4.40
CA LEU A 9 11.71 -15.85 4.86
C LEU A 9 11.17 -14.45 5.16
N VAL A 10 10.36 -13.86 4.27
CA VAL A 10 9.73 -12.55 4.52
C VAL A 10 8.92 -12.57 5.81
N LYS A 11 8.10 -13.61 6.02
CA LYS A 11 7.32 -13.77 7.26
C LYS A 11 8.18 -13.97 8.51
N PHE A 12 9.32 -14.63 8.38
CA PHE A 12 10.27 -14.77 9.47
C PHE A 12 10.87 -13.40 9.83
N LEU A 13 11.29 -12.63 8.83
CA LEU A 13 11.83 -11.28 9.01
C LEU A 13 10.82 -10.34 9.68
N GLU A 14 9.52 -10.44 9.35
CA GLU A 14 8.46 -9.64 9.99
C GLU A 14 8.37 -9.82 11.51
N LYS A 15 8.89 -10.93 12.05
CA LYS A 15 8.90 -11.20 13.49
C LYS A 15 10.12 -10.61 14.22
N ILE A 16 11.14 -10.18 13.48
CA ILE A 16 12.41 -9.69 14.02
C ILE A 16 12.67 -8.28 13.47
N PRO A 17 12.18 -7.23 14.18
CA PRO A 17 12.16 -5.86 13.65
C PRO A 17 13.53 -5.34 13.18
N TRP A 18 14.59 -5.62 13.93
CA TRP A 18 15.93 -5.14 13.59
C TRP A 18 16.50 -5.84 12.35
N LEU A 19 16.27 -7.15 12.21
CA LEU A 19 16.74 -7.92 11.06
C LEU A 19 15.93 -7.55 9.80
N GLN A 20 14.63 -7.37 9.96
CA GLN A 20 13.76 -6.88 8.90
C GLN A 20 14.26 -5.55 8.33
N MET A 21 14.60 -4.59 9.20
CA MET A 21 15.10 -3.29 8.76
C MET A 21 16.48 -3.37 8.11
N GLN A 22 17.37 -4.25 8.59
CA GLN A 22 18.68 -4.49 7.97
C GLN A 22 18.52 -5.03 6.53
N VAL A 23 17.64 -5.99 6.34
CA VAL A 23 17.34 -6.54 5.01
C VAL A 23 16.72 -5.48 4.11
N TYR A 24 15.76 -4.71 4.62
CA TYR A 24 15.09 -3.66 3.83
C TYR A 24 15.98 -2.47 3.51
N ASN A 25 16.95 -2.14 4.36
CA ASN A 25 17.97 -1.14 4.06
C ASN A 25 18.83 -1.52 2.84
N ASN A 26 18.92 -2.81 2.55
CA ASN A 26 19.74 -3.37 1.48
C ASN A 26 18.91 -4.04 0.36
N LEU A 27 17.61 -3.74 0.26
CA LEU A 27 16.69 -4.40 -0.68
C LEU A 27 17.06 -4.23 -2.14
N ILE A 28 17.80 -3.19 -2.51
CA ILE A 28 18.36 -3.03 -3.88
C ILE A 28 19.27 -4.22 -4.21
N PHE A 29 19.95 -4.80 -3.21
CA PHE A 29 20.76 -6.01 -3.37
C PHE A 29 19.95 -7.30 -3.24
N PHE A 30 18.85 -7.27 -2.48
CA PHE A 30 17.98 -8.44 -2.24
C PHE A 30 16.73 -8.45 -3.15
N LYS A 31 16.89 -8.08 -4.42
CA LYS A 31 15.79 -8.05 -5.41
C LYS A 31 14.99 -9.36 -5.50
N PHE A 32 15.60 -10.49 -5.15
CA PHE A 32 14.91 -11.80 -5.13
C PHE A 32 13.75 -11.84 -4.13
N LEU A 33 13.73 -10.93 -3.14
CA LEU A 33 12.61 -10.79 -2.20
C LEU A 33 11.39 -10.05 -2.79
N LEU A 34 11.53 -9.47 -3.98
CA LEU A 34 10.45 -8.78 -4.66
C LEU A 34 9.68 -9.71 -5.62
N PRO A 35 8.39 -9.49 -5.85
CA PRO A 35 7.57 -8.50 -5.17
C PRO A 35 7.38 -8.86 -3.70
N GLN A 36 7.32 -7.85 -2.84
CA GLN A 36 7.11 -8.02 -1.41
C GLN A 36 5.80 -8.77 -1.13
N ASP A 37 4.75 -8.38 -1.82
CA ASP A 37 3.44 -8.98 -1.74
C ASP A 37 3.12 -9.74 -3.03
N LYS A 38 2.58 -10.93 -2.88
CA LYS A 38 2.18 -11.77 -4.01
C LYS A 38 1.06 -11.14 -4.84
N ASP A 39 0.20 -10.34 -4.23
CA ASP A 39 -0.93 -9.69 -4.91
C ASP A 39 -0.47 -8.76 -6.04
N TYR A 40 0.76 -8.21 -5.97
CA TYR A 40 1.30 -7.43 -7.08
C TYR A 40 1.41 -8.22 -8.39
N LEU A 41 1.53 -9.55 -8.33
CA LEU A 41 1.54 -10.39 -9.54
C LEU A 41 0.25 -10.29 -10.34
N ALA A 42 -0.87 -9.96 -9.68
CA ALA A 42 -2.16 -9.74 -10.33
C ALA A 42 -2.12 -8.59 -11.36
N LEU A 43 -1.22 -7.62 -11.18
CA LEU A 43 -1.08 -6.50 -12.11
C LEU A 43 -0.71 -6.95 -13.52
N LYS A 44 -0.01 -8.07 -13.66
CA LYS A 44 0.31 -8.66 -14.99
C LYS A 44 -0.93 -9.13 -15.74
N LYS A 45 -2.02 -9.44 -15.02
CA LYS A 45 -3.31 -9.82 -15.62
C LYS A 45 -4.21 -8.61 -15.89
N LEU A 46 -4.02 -7.53 -15.14
CA LEU A 46 -4.77 -6.31 -15.29
C LEU A 46 -4.20 -5.40 -16.39
N PHE A 47 -2.88 -5.46 -16.57
CA PHE A 47 -2.17 -4.59 -17.50
C PHE A 47 -1.26 -5.42 -18.41
N LYS A 48 -1.30 -5.12 -19.69
CA LYS A 48 -0.28 -5.65 -20.62
C LYS A 48 1.08 -5.01 -20.30
N ASN A 49 2.16 -5.76 -20.49
CA ASN A 49 3.52 -5.29 -20.17
C ASN A 49 3.91 -3.95 -20.82
N ASN A 50 3.23 -3.56 -21.89
CA ASN A 50 3.44 -2.31 -22.63
C ASN A 50 2.30 -1.30 -22.46
N GLU A 51 1.37 -1.51 -21.52
CA GLU A 51 0.29 -0.55 -21.30
C GLU A 51 0.85 0.75 -20.74
N LYS A 52 0.76 1.82 -21.54
CA LYS A 52 1.17 3.17 -21.13
C LYS A 52 0.16 3.72 -20.12
N GLY A 53 0.58 3.89 -18.91
CA GLY A 53 -0.22 4.54 -17.87
C GLY A 53 0.63 4.85 -16.66
N THR A 54 0.18 5.81 -15.88
CA THR A 54 0.88 6.20 -14.65
C THR A 54 0.38 5.34 -13.50
N PHE A 55 1.32 4.84 -12.71
CA PHE A 55 1.05 4.18 -11.44
C PHE A 55 1.27 5.17 -10.30
N VAL A 56 0.44 5.11 -9.29
CA VAL A 56 0.55 5.97 -8.11
C VAL A 56 0.73 5.08 -6.88
N ASP A 57 1.76 5.41 -6.09
CA ASP A 57 2.10 4.73 -4.83
C ASP A 57 1.90 5.72 -3.68
N ILE A 58 0.74 5.64 -3.00
CA ILE A 58 0.38 6.52 -1.89
C ILE A 58 0.76 5.83 -0.58
N GLY A 59 1.67 6.44 0.17
CA GLY A 59 2.36 5.82 1.29
C GLY A 59 3.56 5.01 0.80
N GLY A 60 4.44 5.68 0.01
CA GLY A 60 5.60 5.03 -0.61
C GLY A 60 6.61 4.43 0.36
N ASN A 61 6.67 4.96 1.59
CA ASN A 61 7.51 4.45 2.66
C ASN A 61 8.96 4.25 2.19
N ILE A 62 9.55 3.06 2.39
CA ILE A 62 10.90 2.71 1.90
C ILE A 62 10.92 2.27 0.42
N GLY A 63 9.80 2.33 -0.28
CA GLY A 63 9.69 2.08 -1.73
C GLY A 63 9.52 0.63 -2.15
N LEU A 64 9.09 -0.26 -1.26
CA LEU A 64 8.89 -1.69 -1.55
C LEU A 64 7.89 -1.94 -2.66
N SER A 65 6.76 -1.23 -2.65
CA SER A 65 5.74 -1.31 -3.70
C SER A 65 6.28 -0.84 -5.04
N THR A 66 6.94 0.30 -5.07
CA THR A 66 7.57 0.84 -6.29
C THR A 66 8.60 -0.14 -6.86
N LEU A 67 9.48 -0.71 -6.03
CA LEU A 67 10.44 -1.74 -6.46
C LEU A 67 9.71 -2.99 -6.98
N SER A 68 8.65 -3.41 -6.30
CA SER A 68 7.84 -4.54 -6.72
C SER A 68 7.23 -4.32 -8.11
N PHE A 69 6.70 -3.12 -8.40
CA PHE A 69 6.19 -2.79 -9.74
C PHE A 69 7.27 -2.91 -10.81
N ARG A 70 8.49 -2.46 -10.53
CA ARG A 70 9.63 -2.58 -11.46
C ARG A 70 10.03 -4.03 -11.72
N GLU A 71 10.10 -4.84 -10.67
CA GLU A 71 10.53 -6.26 -10.77
C GLU A 71 9.48 -7.15 -11.45
N ILE A 72 8.20 -6.84 -11.34
CA ILE A 72 7.16 -7.60 -12.03
C ILE A 72 6.98 -7.20 -13.51
N GLY A 73 7.70 -6.20 -14.01
CA GLY A 73 7.76 -5.90 -15.44
C GLY A 73 7.30 -4.50 -15.86
N PHE A 74 6.78 -3.66 -14.96
CA PHE A 74 6.35 -2.29 -15.28
C PHE A 74 7.51 -1.30 -15.22
N LYS A 75 8.55 -1.55 -16.05
CA LYS A 75 9.82 -0.81 -16.03
C LYS A 75 9.69 0.61 -16.58
N GLU A 76 8.86 0.81 -17.60
CA GLU A 76 8.73 2.08 -18.32
C GLU A 76 7.57 2.96 -17.82
N ASN A 77 6.66 2.40 -17.02
CA ASN A 77 5.55 3.17 -16.47
C ASN A 77 6.05 4.33 -15.60
N GLU A 78 5.44 5.49 -15.75
CA GLU A 78 5.69 6.58 -14.80
C GLU A 78 5.09 6.20 -13.42
N ILE A 79 5.87 6.38 -12.36
CA ILE A 79 5.41 6.14 -10.97
C ILE A 79 5.45 7.45 -10.20
N LEU A 80 4.31 7.82 -9.63
CA LEU A 80 4.20 8.94 -8.69
C LEU A 80 4.18 8.38 -7.27
N ILE A 81 5.13 8.78 -6.45
CA ILE A 81 5.24 8.34 -5.06
C ILE A 81 4.86 9.50 -4.15
N PHE A 82 3.90 9.28 -3.26
CA PHE A 82 3.52 10.23 -2.21
C PHE A 82 4.01 9.71 -0.87
N GLU A 83 4.96 10.44 -0.26
CA GLU A 83 5.54 10.10 1.04
C GLU A 83 5.88 11.39 1.79
N PRO A 84 5.31 11.64 2.98
CA PRO A 84 5.58 12.86 3.73
C PRO A 84 6.92 12.83 4.47
N ASP A 85 7.46 11.66 4.84
CA ASP A 85 8.68 11.58 5.64
C ASP A 85 9.95 11.85 4.81
N LYS A 86 10.53 13.03 5.01
CA LYS A 86 11.77 13.44 4.34
C LYS A 86 12.94 12.49 4.60
N PHE A 87 12.97 11.80 5.74
CA PHE A 87 14.00 10.82 6.05
C PHE A 87 13.87 9.61 5.11
N LEU A 88 12.66 9.09 4.90
CA LEU A 88 12.41 7.98 3.99
C LEU A 88 12.70 8.37 2.54
N ILE A 89 12.31 9.57 2.15
CA ILE A 89 12.61 10.09 0.82
C ILE A 89 14.12 10.12 0.59
N LYS A 90 14.89 10.75 1.50
CA LYS A 90 16.33 10.93 1.35
C LYS A 90 17.09 9.60 1.34
N ASN A 91 16.75 8.70 2.25
CA ASN A 91 17.53 7.48 2.48
C ASN A 91 17.13 6.30 1.59
N TYR A 92 15.89 6.28 1.07
CA TYR A 92 15.36 5.16 0.29
C TYR A 92 14.86 5.60 -1.10
N LEU A 93 13.86 6.48 -1.17
CA LEU A 93 13.16 6.76 -2.42
C LEU A 93 14.06 7.47 -3.46
N LEU A 94 14.96 8.36 -3.04
CA LEU A 94 15.91 8.98 -3.96
C LEU A 94 16.93 7.99 -4.53
N LYS A 95 17.32 6.96 -3.76
CA LYS A 95 18.16 5.86 -4.27
C LYS A 95 17.42 5.05 -5.32
N ILE A 96 16.14 4.74 -5.09
CA ILE A 96 15.30 4.06 -6.07
C ILE A 96 15.17 4.91 -7.34
N LYS A 97 14.86 6.20 -7.19
CA LYS A 97 14.75 7.13 -8.31
C LYS A 97 16.04 7.24 -9.13
N LYS A 98 17.21 7.12 -8.48
CA LYS A 98 18.52 7.12 -9.17
C LYS A 98 18.71 5.88 -10.05
N ASN A 99 18.19 4.73 -9.61
CA ASN A 99 18.36 3.46 -10.30
C ASN A 99 17.25 3.15 -11.33
N TYR A 100 16.10 3.83 -11.23
CA TYR A 100 14.97 3.61 -12.11
C TYR A 100 14.44 4.93 -12.68
N LYS A 101 14.28 4.96 -14.00
CA LYS A 101 13.70 6.12 -14.71
C LYS A 101 12.19 6.27 -14.39
N ASN A 102 11.64 7.42 -14.76
CA ASN A 102 10.21 7.71 -14.72
C ASN A 102 9.58 7.61 -13.29
N ILE A 103 10.32 8.08 -12.28
CA ILE A 103 9.82 8.17 -10.89
C ILE A 103 9.76 9.63 -10.48
N LYS A 104 8.58 10.07 -10.01
CA LYS A 104 8.37 11.38 -9.38
C LYS A 104 8.00 11.16 -7.90
N ILE A 105 8.66 11.91 -7.02
CA ILE A 105 8.43 11.84 -5.58
C ILE A 105 7.81 13.16 -5.14
N PHE A 106 6.68 13.06 -4.45
CA PHE A 106 5.96 14.16 -3.82
C PHE A 106 6.15 14.09 -2.31
N PRO A 107 6.88 15.03 -1.69
CA PRO A 107 7.18 15.06 -0.26
C PRO A 107 5.98 15.56 0.56
N ILE A 108 4.83 14.93 0.39
CA ILE A 108 3.57 15.30 1.00
C ILE A 108 2.73 14.05 1.29
N GLY A 109 2.00 14.05 2.39
CA GLY A 109 0.98 13.05 2.65
C GLY A 109 -0.35 13.45 1.99
N LEU A 110 -1.21 12.46 1.76
CA LEU A 110 -2.52 12.71 1.18
C LEU A 110 -3.63 12.49 2.21
N SER A 111 -4.66 13.36 2.15
CA SER A 111 -5.83 13.36 3.02
C SER A 111 -7.04 13.97 2.30
N ASN A 112 -8.16 14.15 3.00
CA ASN A 112 -9.35 14.81 2.46
C ASN A 112 -9.31 16.35 2.53
N ARG A 113 -8.27 16.93 3.11
CA ARG A 113 -8.08 18.36 3.24
C ARG A 113 -6.61 18.73 3.42
N LYS A 114 -6.28 20.00 3.19
CA LYS A 114 -4.97 20.55 3.52
C LYS A 114 -4.87 20.75 5.03
N GLU A 115 -3.91 20.08 5.65
CA GLU A 115 -3.70 20.15 7.11
C GLU A 115 -2.26 19.82 7.48
N ILE A 116 -1.87 20.12 8.73
CA ILE A 116 -0.65 19.60 9.35
C ILE A 116 -1.08 18.55 10.37
N LYS A 117 -0.52 17.35 10.27
CA LYS A 117 -0.88 16.22 11.13
C LYS A 117 0.33 15.54 11.73
N THR A 118 0.18 15.01 12.94
CA THR A 118 1.22 14.27 13.63
C THR A 118 1.26 12.84 13.15
N LEU A 119 2.42 12.41 12.64
CA LEU A 119 2.76 11.01 12.35
C LEU A 119 3.42 10.39 13.57
N TYR A 120 2.94 9.26 14.00
CA TYR A 120 3.52 8.43 15.06
C TYR A 120 4.43 7.38 14.43
N GLN A 121 5.68 7.32 14.90
CA GLN A 121 6.73 6.42 14.39
C GLN A 121 7.15 5.45 15.49
N ALA A 122 6.99 4.15 15.25
CA ALA A 122 7.40 3.13 16.18
C ALA A 122 8.90 2.90 16.13
N ASN A 123 9.55 2.88 17.29
CA ASN A 123 10.98 2.63 17.43
C ASN A 123 11.21 1.51 18.44
N TYR A 124 12.08 0.58 18.11
CA TYR A 124 12.51 -0.51 18.97
C TYR A 124 14.03 -0.52 19.06
N LYS A 125 14.60 -0.42 20.29
CA LYS A 125 16.05 -0.38 20.50
C LYS A 125 16.78 0.59 19.55
N ASN A 126 16.29 1.83 19.48
CA ASN A 126 16.79 2.90 18.59
C ASN A 126 16.61 2.68 17.07
N ILE A 127 15.99 1.59 16.66
CA ILE A 127 15.69 1.32 15.25
C ILE A 127 14.24 1.75 14.95
N SER A 128 14.05 2.59 13.95
CA SER A 128 12.72 2.99 13.48
C SER A 128 12.10 1.91 12.63
N ILE A 129 10.90 1.44 13.00
CA ILE A 129 10.15 0.43 12.26
C ILE A 129 9.19 1.15 11.32
N HIS A 130 9.73 1.64 10.21
CA HIS A 130 9.00 2.52 9.30
C HIS A 130 7.73 1.92 8.71
N LEU A 131 7.64 0.59 8.59
CA LEU A 131 6.47 -0.11 8.04
C LEU A 131 5.21 -0.03 8.91
N ASN A 132 5.33 0.51 10.12
CA ASN A 132 4.21 0.62 11.06
C ASN A 132 3.89 2.09 11.42
N ASN A 133 4.41 3.07 10.67
CA ASN A 133 4.12 4.47 10.94
C ASN A 133 2.65 4.80 10.60
N SER A 134 1.99 5.60 11.44
CA SER A 134 0.60 6.01 11.21
C SER A 134 0.30 7.42 11.72
N PHE A 135 -0.65 8.09 11.09
CA PHE A 135 -1.24 9.34 11.60
C PHE A 135 -2.27 9.08 12.72
N SER A 136 -2.57 7.83 13.04
CA SER A 136 -3.44 7.43 14.15
C SER A 136 -2.63 6.77 15.25
N LYS A 137 -2.59 7.40 16.45
CA LYS A 137 -1.90 6.83 17.61
C LYS A 137 -2.48 5.47 18.02
N ASN A 138 -3.79 5.35 18.06
CA ASN A 138 -4.45 4.10 18.44
C ASN A 138 -4.17 2.98 17.43
N TYR A 139 -4.18 3.31 16.14
CA TYR A 139 -3.89 2.34 15.09
C TYR A 139 -2.47 1.76 15.20
N ILE A 140 -1.45 2.62 15.39
CA ILE A 140 -0.06 2.13 15.52
C ILE A 140 0.13 1.31 16.80
N LEU A 141 -0.49 1.70 17.91
CA LEU A 141 -0.42 0.95 19.16
C LEU A 141 -0.99 -0.46 19.01
N GLU A 142 -2.17 -0.57 18.40
CA GLU A 142 -2.83 -1.84 18.13
C GLU A 142 -2.01 -2.70 17.15
N LYS A 143 -1.51 -2.11 16.06
CA LYS A 143 -0.69 -2.80 15.06
C LYS A 143 0.60 -3.35 15.66
N ILE A 144 1.31 -2.55 16.49
CA ILE A 144 2.53 -3.00 17.17
C ILE A 144 2.22 -4.11 18.18
N LYS A 145 1.15 -4.00 18.96
CA LYS A 145 0.72 -5.05 19.88
C LYS A 145 0.43 -6.36 19.16
N ASN A 146 -0.23 -6.30 18.01
CA ASN A 146 -0.59 -7.49 17.22
C ASN A 146 0.63 -8.12 16.53
N ASN A 147 1.53 -7.29 15.98
CA ASN A 147 2.70 -7.80 15.26
C ASN A 147 3.82 -8.28 16.20
N TYR A 148 3.95 -7.64 17.37
CA TYR A 148 5.04 -7.90 18.32
C TYR A 148 4.51 -8.13 19.77
N PRO A 149 3.63 -9.13 19.99
CA PRO A 149 2.91 -9.28 21.26
C PRO A 149 3.84 -9.49 22.48
N LYS A 150 5.05 -10.00 22.29
CA LYS A 150 6.00 -10.25 23.36
C LYS A 150 6.80 -9.02 23.79
N ILE A 151 7.02 -8.08 22.86
CA ILE A 151 7.94 -6.94 23.04
C ILE A 151 7.27 -5.57 22.81
N TYR A 152 5.95 -5.52 22.58
CA TYR A 152 5.25 -4.27 22.22
C TYR A 152 5.41 -3.15 23.27
N LYS A 153 5.62 -3.50 24.56
CA LYS A 153 5.83 -2.55 25.65
C LYS A 153 7.20 -1.85 25.59
N GLU A 154 8.16 -2.43 24.86
CA GLU A 154 9.51 -1.88 24.70
C GLU A 154 9.58 -0.84 23.56
N PHE A 155 8.49 -0.66 22.81
CA PHE A 155 8.45 0.30 21.73
C PHE A 155 8.27 1.72 22.23
N ILE A 156 9.06 2.63 21.68
CA ILE A 156 8.97 4.08 21.89
C ILE A 156 8.32 4.70 20.66
N TYR A 157 7.42 5.64 20.87
CA TYR A 157 6.68 6.29 19.77
C TYR A 157 7.14 7.73 19.60
N LYS A 158 7.94 8.01 18.56
CA LYS A 158 8.34 9.36 18.16
C LYS A 158 7.20 10.02 17.38
N GLN A 159 7.12 11.35 17.50
CA GLN A 159 6.08 12.16 16.86
C GLN A 159 6.72 13.20 15.94
N LYS A 160 6.23 13.31 14.72
CA LYS A 160 6.65 14.32 13.75
C LYS A 160 5.45 14.91 13.03
N LYS A 161 5.47 16.21 12.77
CA LYS A 161 4.40 16.90 12.05
C LYS A 161 4.70 16.93 10.55
N TYR A 162 3.71 16.57 9.74
CA TYR A 162 3.79 16.57 8.28
C TYR A 162 2.62 17.30 7.66
N ARG A 163 2.86 17.87 6.48
CA ARG A 163 1.81 18.48 5.65
C ARG A 163 1.07 17.41 4.89
N LEU A 164 -0.25 17.50 4.92
CA LEU A 164 -1.16 16.69 4.11
C LEU A 164 -1.94 17.61 3.17
N ASP A 165 -2.33 17.08 2.01
CA ASP A 165 -3.19 17.78 1.05
C ASP A 165 -4.13 16.80 0.35
N LYS A 166 -5.05 17.31 -0.47
CA LYS A 166 -5.91 16.50 -1.32
C LYS A 166 -5.15 16.04 -2.56
N PHE A 167 -5.46 14.84 -3.03
CA PHE A 167 -5.02 14.41 -4.36
C PHE A 167 -5.56 15.33 -5.47
N ASP A 168 -6.78 15.85 -5.32
CA ASP A 168 -7.42 16.79 -6.25
C ASP A 168 -6.62 18.09 -6.47
N ASN A 169 -5.73 18.47 -5.54
CA ASN A 169 -4.87 19.64 -5.65
C ASN A 169 -3.54 19.34 -6.39
N ILE A 170 -3.30 18.09 -6.76
CA ILE A 170 -2.10 17.69 -7.50
C ILE A 170 -2.33 17.95 -8.99
N ASN A 171 -1.60 18.90 -9.54
CA ASN A 171 -1.67 19.21 -10.97
C ASN A 171 -0.93 18.13 -11.79
N TYR A 172 -1.65 17.04 -12.08
CA TYR A 172 -1.14 15.96 -12.91
C TYR A 172 -2.12 15.64 -14.04
N LYS A 173 -1.65 15.72 -15.30
CA LYS A 173 -2.52 15.69 -16.49
C LYS A 173 -2.51 14.36 -17.24
N LYS A 174 -1.53 13.47 -16.98
CA LYS A 174 -1.49 12.18 -17.68
C LYS A 174 -2.49 11.19 -17.08
N ARG A 175 -2.89 10.21 -17.89
CA ARG A 175 -3.77 9.11 -17.45
C ARG A 175 -3.13 8.33 -16.30
N ILE A 176 -3.85 8.20 -15.20
CA ILE A 176 -3.51 7.33 -14.09
C ILE A 176 -4.33 6.05 -14.25
N SER A 177 -3.65 4.92 -14.39
CA SER A 177 -4.28 3.61 -14.58
C SER A 177 -4.37 2.80 -13.30
N PHE A 178 -3.44 3.02 -12.36
CA PHE A 178 -3.38 2.25 -11.13
C PHE A 178 -2.98 3.12 -9.95
N ILE A 179 -3.63 2.90 -8.81
CA ILE A 179 -3.33 3.58 -7.54
C ILE A 179 -3.25 2.53 -6.43
N LYS A 180 -2.08 2.40 -5.79
CA LYS A 180 -1.95 1.71 -4.51
C LYS A 180 -2.12 2.72 -3.39
N ILE A 181 -2.94 2.38 -2.40
CA ILE A 181 -3.11 3.17 -1.17
C ILE A 181 -2.79 2.29 0.02
N ASP A 182 -1.82 2.75 0.81
CA ASP A 182 -1.39 2.09 2.04
C ASP A 182 -0.82 3.17 2.97
N VAL A 183 -1.71 3.85 3.67
CA VAL A 183 -1.39 4.97 4.56
C VAL A 183 -1.84 4.68 6.00
N GLU A 184 -1.84 3.41 6.33
CA GLU A 184 -1.97 2.92 7.70
C GLU A 184 -3.19 3.48 8.44
N GLY A 185 -4.38 3.21 7.84
CA GLY A 185 -5.68 3.56 8.43
C GLY A 185 -6.29 4.88 7.94
N PHE A 186 -5.60 5.64 7.09
CA PHE A 186 -6.07 6.90 6.51
C PHE A 186 -6.59 6.79 5.07
N ASP A 187 -6.60 5.59 4.48
CA ASP A 187 -6.92 5.33 3.08
C ASP A 187 -8.27 5.91 2.66
N HIS A 188 -9.28 5.84 3.52
CA HIS A 188 -10.60 6.43 3.26
C HIS A 188 -10.56 7.97 3.15
N LEU A 189 -9.64 8.64 3.86
CA LEU A 189 -9.46 10.10 3.74
C LEU A 189 -8.76 10.45 2.43
N VAL A 190 -7.82 9.62 1.99
CA VAL A 190 -7.17 9.75 0.68
C VAL A 190 -8.22 9.67 -0.44
N ILE A 191 -9.09 8.64 -0.42
CA ILE A 191 -10.19 8.48 -1.39
C ILE A 191 -11.14 9.69 -1.35
N LYS A 192 -11.47 10.21 -0.17
CA LYS A 192 -12.26 11.45 -0.04
C LYS A 192 -11.56 12.67 -0.65
N GLY A 193 -10.23 12.71 -0.61
CA GLY A 193 -9.43 13.81 -1.16
C GLY A 193 -9.21 13.76 -2.67
N MET A 194 -9.72 12.71 -3.37
CA MET A 194 -9.61 12.56 -4.83
C MET A 194 -10.97 12.51 -5.55
N GLN A 195 -12.01 13.08 -4.95
CA GLN A 195 -13.37 12.99 -5.51
C GLN A 195 -13.51 13.67 -6.87
N ASN A 196 -12.87 14.82 -7.09
CA ASN A 196 -12.91 15.50 -8.38
C ASN A 196 -12.12 14.76 -9.45
N PHE A 197 -10.99 14.17 -9.08
CA PHE A 197 -10.24 13.28 -9.94
C PHE A 197 -11.10 12.07 -10.35
N LEU A 198 -11.80 11.43 -9.42
CA LEU A 198 -12.62 10.23 -9.64
C LEU A 198 -13.90 10.51 -10.44
N LYS A 199 -14.34 11.76 -10.57
CA LYS A 199 -15.44 12.11 -11.49
C LYS A 199 -15.04 11.92 -12.95
N LYS A 200 -13.73 12.08 -13.26
CA LYS A 200 -13.21 12.08 -14.64
C LYS A 200 -12.32 10.87 -14.94
N ASN A 201 -11.93 10.11 -13.93
CA ASN A 201 -10.95 9.02 -14.04
C ASN A 201 -11.44 7.78 -13.29
N ASN A 202 -11.12 6.62 -13.83
CA ASN A 202 -11.47 5.32 -13.26
C ASN A 202 -10.21 4.45 -13.12
N PRO A 203 -9.26 4.77 -12.22
CA PRO A 203 -8.07 3.94 -12.01
C PRO A 203 -8.45 2.64 -11.30
N ILE A 204 -7.64 1.61 -11.46
CA ILE A 204 -7.72 0.42 -10.60
C ILE A 204 -7.04 0.76 -9.28
N PHE A 205 -7.68 0.40 -8.16
CA PHE A 205 -7.08 0.53 -6.84
C PHE A 205 -6.58 -0.81 -6.29
N LEU A 206 -5.48 -0.75 -5.54
CA LEU A 206 -5.02 -1.77 -4.62
C LEU A 206 -4.99 -1.16 -3.22
N ILE A 207 -5.76 -1.75 -2.30
CA ILE A 207 -5.97 -1.21 -0.95
C ILE A 207 -5.78 -2.33 0.06
N GLU A 208 -5.04 -2.07 1.15
CA GLU A 208 -4.97 -2.99 2.28
C GLU A 208 -6.32 -3.05 3.00
N PHE A 209 -6.84 -4.26 3.20
CA PHE A 209 -8.10 -4.45 3.89
C PHE A 209 -7.94 -4.22 5.40
N ASN A 210 -8.54 -3.14 5.87
CA ASN A 210 -8.85 -2.93 7.27
C ASN A 210 -10.36 -2.73 7.41
N LYS A 211 -11.00 -3.52 8.25
CA LYS A 211 -12.47 -3.59 8.37
C LYS A 211 -13.14 -2.21 8.49
N SER A 212 -12.68 -1.37 9.42
CA SER A 212 -13.27 -0.05 9.69
C SER A 212 -13.00 0.96 8.57
N ASN A 213 -11.82 0.89 7.98
CA ASN A 213 -11.37 1.77 6.91
C ASN A 213 -12.02 1.40 5.58
N PHE A 214 -12.04 0.11 5.25
CA PHE A 214 -12.61 -0.40 4.00
C PHE A 214 -14.10 -0.13 3.87
N TYR A 215 -14.88 -0.23 4.95
CA TYR A 215 -16.30 0.15 4.94
C TYR A 215 -16.52 1.58 4.46
N LYS A 216 -15.71 2.52 4.93
CA LYS A 216 -15.80 3.93 4.54
C LYS A 216 -15.40 4.14 3.08
N ILE A 217 -14.41 3.39 2.59
CA ILE A 217 -13.98 3.40 1.18
C ILE A 217 -15.07 2.85 0.29
N TRP A 218 -15.62 1.68 0.66
CA TRP A 218 -16.64 1.01 -0.12
C TRP A 218 -17.88 1.87 -0.31
N LYS A 219 -18.35 2.56 0.72
CA LYS A 219 -19.47 3.51 0.62
C LYS A 219 -19.26 4.64 -0.40
N ILE A 220 -18.01 4.94 -0.73
CA ILE A 220 -17.70 5.99 -1.72
C ILE A 220 -17.62 5.42 -3.14
N LEU A 221 -17.20 4.16 -3.29
CA LEU A 221 -16.80 3.58 -4.56
C LEU A 221 -17.73 2.47 -5.10
N ASP A 222 -18.66 1.95 -4.30
CA ASP A 222 -19.50 0.78 -4.60
C ASP A 222 -20.34 0.90 -5.86
N THR A 223 -20.74 2.12 -6.22
CA THR A 223 -21.53 2.37 -7.44
C THR A 223 -20.69 2.34 -8.72
N LYS A 224 -19.37 2.43 -8.63
CA LYS A 224 -18.46 2.53 -9.78
C LYS A 224 -17.47 1.37 -9.89
N TYR A 225 -17.26 0.64 -8.81
CA TYR A 225 -16.21 -0.37 -8.70
C TYR A 225 -16.75 -1.73 -8.30
N ASN A 226 -16.09 -2.77 -8.79
CA ASN A 226 -16.23 -4.13 -8.30
C ASN A 226 -15.03 -4.44 -7.37
N CYS A 227 -15.27 -5.22 -6.32
CA CYS A 227 -14.25 -5.63 -5.39
C CYS A 227 -13.76 -7.05 -5.67
N PHE A 228 -12.44 -7.24 -5.69
CA PHE A 228 -11.80 -8.53 -5.95
C PHE A 228 -10.67 -8.80 -4.96
N SER A 229 -10.44 -10.06 -4.67
CA SER A 229 -9.16 -10.56 -4.17
C SER A 229 -8.45 -11.35 -5.27
N TYR A 230 -7.14 -11.49 -5.18
CA TYR A 230 -6.36 -12.31 -6.09
C TYR A 230 -6.00 -13.65 -5.44
N ASP A 231 -6.39 -14.75 -6.07
CA ASP A 231 -6.04 -16.11 -5.67
C ASP A 231 -4.76 -16.51 -6.43
N ILE A 232 -3.63 -16.51 -5.74
CA ILE A 232 -2.32 -16.74 -6.34
C ILE A 232 -2.14 -18.19 -6.79
N ASP A 233 -2.68 -19.13 -6.03
CA ASP A 233 -2.55 -20.55 -6.33
C ASP A 233 -3.35 -20.90 -7.59
N LYS A 234 -4.51 -20.28 -7.77
CA LYS A 234 -5.35 -20.41 -8.97
C LYS A 234 -5.00 -19.40 -10.06
N ASN A 235 -4.09 -18.48 -9.77
CA ASN A 235 -3.71 -17.39 -10.66
C ASN A 235 -4.94 -16.63 -11.24
N ASN A 236 -5.94 -16.33 -10.41
CA ASN A 236 -7.20 -15.73 -10.84
C ASN A 236 -7.78 -14.74 -9.84
N PHE A 237 -8.59 -13.80 -10.35
CA PHE A 237 -9.36 -12.88 -9.53
C PHE A 237 -10.65 -13.54 -9.02
N ARG A 238 -10.96 -13.31 -7.76
CA ARG A 238 -12.22 -13.70 -7.13
C ARG A 238 -13.02 -12.44 -6.84
N ARG A 239 -14.14 -12.26 -7.52
CA ARG A 239 -15.08 -11.17 -7.27
C ARG A 239 -15.85 -11.40 -5.96
N PHE A 240 -16.04 -10.32 -5.21
CA PHE A 240 -16.94 -10.30 -4.06
C PHE A 240 -18.29 -9.72 -4.48
N SER A 241 -19.39 -10.42 -4.17
CA SER A 241 -20.74 -9.85 -4.24
C SER A 241 -20.96 -8.83 -3.12
N ASN A 242 -21.89 -7.89 -3.26
CA ASN A 242 -22.18 -6.90 -2.23
C ASN A 242 -22.53 -7.55 -0.88
N ASN A 243 -23.34 -8.61 -0.88
CA ASN A 243 -23.65 -9.38 0.32
C ASN A 243 -22.39 -9.96 0.97
N LYS A 244 -21.43 -10.44 0.18
CA LYS A 244 -20.17 -10.97 0.69
C LYS A 244 -19.27 -9.86 1.23
N ILE A 245 -19.27 -8.68 0.63
CA ILE A 245 -18.55 -7.50 1.14
C ILE A 245 -19.14 -7.07 2.48
N GLU A 246 -20.46 -7.01 2.61
CA GLU A 246 -21.10 -6.70 3.88
C GLU A 246 -20.76 -7.71 4.98
N LYS A 247 -20.78 -9.00 4.67
CA LYS A 247 -20.37 -10.06 5.60
C LYS A 247 -18.90 -9.92 5.99
N LEU A 248 -18.03 -9.56 5.07
CA LEU A 248 -16.60 -9.29 5.33
C LEU A 248 -16.45 -8.09 6.28
N ILE A 249 -17.14 -6.98 5.99
CA ILE A 249 -17.15 -5.78 6.83
C ILE A 249 -17.72 -6.07 8.23
N LYS A 250 -18.78 -6.86 8.33
CA LYS A 250 -19.39 -7.27 9.62
C LYS A 250 -18.55 -8.32 10.37
N GLY A 251 -17.45 -8.82 9.78
CA GLY A 251 -16.61 -9.87 10.38
C GLY A 251 -17.26 -11.24 10.45
N LYS A 252 -18.33 -11.46 9.67
CA LYS A 252 -19.09 -12.72 9.63
C LYS A 252 -18.50 -13.76 8.67
N ILE A 253 -17.54 -13.39 7.84
CA ILE A 253 -16.80 -14.31 6.98
C ILE A 253 -15.41 -14.48 7.57
N TYR A 254 -15.17 -15.67 8.08
CA TYR A 254 -13.85 -16.15 8.44
C TYR A 254 -13.35 -17.01 7.27
N ASP A 255 -12.62 -16.45 6.33
CA ASP A 255 -11.85 -17.25 5.41
C ASP A 255 -10.46 -17.46 6.03
N LYS A 256 -10.03 -18.71 6.23
CA LYS A 256 -8.71 -19.04 6.82
C LYS A 256 -7.54 -18.37 6.09
N ARG A 257 -7.74 -17.98 4.83
CA ARG A 257 -6.79 -17.18 4.04
C ARG A 257 -6.75 -15.72 4.49
N TYR A 258 -7.83 -15.23 5.11
CA TYR A 258 -8.02 -13.87 5.60
C TYR A 258 -7.62 -13.68 7.07
N ASN A 259 -7.25 -14.77 7.77
CA ASN A 259 -6.72 -14.72 9.14
C ASN A 259 -5.23 -14.34 9.22
N LYS A 260 -4.58 -14.09 8.09
CA LYS A 260 -3.20 -13.59 8.03
C LYS A 260 -3.21 -12.13 7.67
N ASN A 261 -3.23 -11.33 8.66
CA ASN A 261 -2.79 -9.96 8.94
C ASN A 261 -2.67 -8.91 7.81
N SER A 262 -3.04 -9.13 6.58
CA SER A 262 -3.36 -8.11 5.57
C SER A 262 -3.79 -8.78 4.28
N ILE A 263 -4.96 -8.41 3.80
CA ILE A 263 -5.44 -8.78 2.48
C ILE A 263 -5.46 -7.51 1.67
N ASN A 264 -4.82 -7.56 0.53
CA ASN A 264 -5.01 -6.52 -0.46
C ASN A 264 -6.28 -6.80 -1.27
N LEU A 265 -7.09 -5.79 -1.43
CA LEU A 265 -8.28 -5.81 -2.27
C LEU A 265 -8.06 -4.94 -3.50
N PHE A 266 -8.43 -5.49 -4.65
CA PHE A 266 -8.50 -4.75 -5.90
C PHE A 266 -9.90 -4.17 -6.06
N LEU A 267 -9.98 -2.85 -6.23
CA LEU A 267 -11.20 -2.20 -6.68
C LEU A 267 -11.03 -1.88 -8.16
N ILE A 268 -11.80 -2.59 -8.99
CA ILE A 268 -11.71 -2.53 -10.45
C ILE A 268 -12.96 -1.85 -10.97
N PRO A 269 -12.85 -0.83 -11.83
CA PRO A 269 -14.02 -0.15 -12.41
C PRO A 269 -15.00 -1.14 -13.06
N GLN A 270 -16.30 -0.92 -12.91
CA GLN A 270 -17.32 -1.85 -13.43
C GLN A 270 -17.26 -2.02 -14.95
N ASN A 271 -16.84 -0.98 -15.66
CA ASN A 271 -16.67 -0.98 -17.12
C ASN A 271 -15.28 -1.47 -17.58
N TYR A 272 -14.39 -1.89 -16.66
CA TYR A 272 -13.08 -2.41 -17.02
C TYR A 272 -13.19 -3.85 -17.55
N LYS A 273 -12.67 -4.07 -18.75
CA LYS A 273 -12.57 -5.43 -19.33
C LYS A 273 -11.28 -6.07 -18.81
N MET A 274 -11.42 -7.06 -17.92
CA MET A 274 -10.29 -7.90 -17.53
C MET A 274 -9.87 -8.74 -18.74
N ILE A 275 -8.57 -8.84 -18.95
CA ILE A 275 -7.95 -9.56 -20.06
C ILE A 275 -7.90 -11.05 -19.76
#